data_25c5e8d581100b5ba51938286b21402a
#
_entry.id   25c5e8d581100b5ba51938286b21402a
#
_cell.length_a   1.000
_cell.length_b   1.000
_cell.length_c   1.000
_cell.angle_alpha   90.00
_cell.angle_beta   90.00
_cell.angle_gamma   90.00
#
_symmetry.space_group_name_H-M   'P 1'
#
loop_
_entity.id
_entity.type
_entity.pdbx_description
1 polymer ?
#
loop_
_entity_poly.entity_id
_entity_poly.type
_entity_poly.pdbx_seq_one_letter_code
_entity_poly.pdbx_strand_id
1 'polypeptide(L)'
;FNQNNQYLSLPDDNTDEGTTSIRRALIVRSVIATNTSSIQISLEPRDDTFITEYNSSGTSGFPKYYAMYRENAIQVAPIPAAAYPVTLDYVYTPDNLSTTNTTTYISENAPELLLYACLVEAFAYLKGPMDMYKLYQDKYNTALQGFTIEQTGRRRRDEYFDGSLRIKINSPSP
;
A
#
# COMPACT_ATOMS: atom_id res chain seq x y z
N PHE A 1 2.22 -1.14 -19.28
CA PHE A 1 1.72 0.05 -20.02
C PHE A 1 1.37 -0.35 -21.44
N ASN A 2 0.31 0.22 -21.97
CA ASN A 2 -0.05 0.07 -23.38
C ASN A 2 0.61 1.17 -24.20
N GLN A 3 0.86 0.88 -25.48
CA GLN A 3 1.42 1.88 -26.40
C GLN A 3 0.49 3.10 -26.50
N ASN A 4 1.07 4.30 -26.47
CA ASN A 4 0.38 5.59 -26.53
C ASN A 4 -0.61 5.85 -25.38
N ASN A 5 -0.58 5.06 -24.32
CA ASN A 5 -1.41 5.28 -23.12
C ASN A 5 -0.52 5.65 -21.93
N GLN A 6 -0.65 6.88 -21.48
CA GLN A 6 0.10 7.39 -20.32
C GLN A 6 -0.49 7.00 -18.97
N TYR A 7 -1.65 6.34 -18.95
CA TYR A 7 -2.33 5.96 -17.74
C TYR A 7 -2.27 4.44 -17.53
N LEU A 8 -2.05 4.04 -16.28
CA LEU A 8 -2.14 2.66 -15.82
C LEU A 8 -3.15 2.61 -14.69
N SER A 9 -4.20 1.82 -14.88
CA SER A 9 -5.14 1.55 -13.78
C SER A 9 -4.45 0.72 -12.70
N LEU A 10 -4.65 1.13 -11.45
CA LEU A 10 -4.21 0.37 -10.28
C LEU A 10 -5.22 -0.75 -9.98
N PRO A 11 -4.77 -1.79 -9.29
CA PRO A 11 -5.67 -2.82 -8.79
C PRO A 11 -6.80 -2.21 -7.95
N ASP A 12 -8.04 -2.58 -8.25
CA ASP A 12 -9.25 -2.17 -7.55
C ASP A 12 -10.06 -3.42 -7.18
N ASP A 13 -10.81 -3.40 -6.07
CA ASP A 13 -11.64 -4.52 -5.59
C ASP A 13 -12.76 -4.90 -6.59
N ASN A 14 -12.97 -4.07 -7.59
CA ASN A 14 -14.05 -4.20 -8.58
C ASN A 14 -13.59 -4.92 -9.86
N THR A 15 -12.38 -5.41 -9.94
CA THR A 15 -11.93 -6.18 -11.11
C THR A 15 -12.36 -7.61 -10.97
N ASP A 16 -13.46 -7.84 -11.61
CA ASP A 16 -14.14 -9.10 -11.79
C ASP A 16 -13.29 -10.23 -12.35
N GLU A 17 -13.78 -11.40 -11.95
CA GLU A 17 -13.82 -12.61 -12.75
C GLU A 17 -12.52 -13.40 -12.88
N GLY A 18 -12.29 -14.17 -11.85
CA GLY A 18 -11.80 -15.55 -12.06
C GLY A 18 -10.33 -15.80 -11.91
N THR A 19 -9.50 -14.83 -11.56
CA THR A 19 -8.09 -15.10 -11.33
C THR A 19 -7.49 -14.19 -10.28
N THR A 20 -7.18 -14.75 -9.12
CA THR A 20 -6.39 -14.15 -8.05
C THR A 20 -6.94 -12.79 -7.59
N SER A 21 -7.49 -12.73 -6.40
CA SER A 21 -8.03 -11.50 -5.78
C SER A 21 -7.02 -10.36 -5.85
N ILE A 22 -7.18 -9.52 -6.87
CA ILE A 22 -6.41 -8.29 -7.03
C ILE A 22 -6.98 -7.32 -6.01
N ARG A 23 -6.20 -7.02 -4.98
CA ARG A 23 -6.62 -6.20 -3.85
C ARG A 23 -6.39 -4.73 -4.16
N ARG A 24 -7.33 -3.89 -3.73
CA ARG A 24 -7.25 -2.44 -3.93
C ARG A 24 -5.94 -1.86 -3.41
N ALA A 25 -5.22 -1.14 -4.26
CA ALA A 25 -4.00 -0.44 -3.89
C ALA A 25 -4.32 0.82 -3.06
N LEU A 26 -3.76 0.90 -1.85
CA LEU A 26 -3.85 2.09 -0.99
C LEU A 26 -2.66 3.03 -1.21
N ILE A 27 -1.46 2.47 -1.26
CA ILE A 27 -0.22 3.23 -1.39
C ILE A 27 0.68 2.48 -2.35
N VAL A 28 1.08 3.11 -3.43
CA VAL A 28 2.09 2.59 -4.35
C VAL A 28 3.47 2.90 -3.78
N ARG A 29 4.28 1.88 -3.57
CA ARG A 29 5.65 2.00 -3.04
C ARG A 29 6.67 2.15 -4.15
N SER A 30 6.57 1.30 -5.17
CA SER A 30 7.45 1.37 -6.33
C SER A 30 6.75 0.92 -7.59
N VAL A 31 7.19 1.47 -8.70
CA VAL A 31 6.75 1.12 -10.05
C VAL A 31 7.99 0.76 -10.85
N ILE A 32 8.04 -0.46 -11.35
CA ILE A 32 9.16 -0.95 -12.16
C ILE A 32 8.62 -1.31 -13.54
N ALA A 33 9.16 -0.70 -14.58
CA ALA A 33 8.84 -1.04 -15.95
C ALA A 33 9.96 -1.89 -16.57
N THR A 34 9.58 -2.86 -17.38
CA THR A 34 10.54 -3.70 -18.11
C THR A 34 10.60 -3.23 -19.58
N ASN A 35 11.79 -2.92 -20.05
CA ASN A 35 11.98 -2.48 -21.43
C ASN A 35 11.96 -3.67 -22.42
N THR A 36 12.03 -3.38 -23.71
CA THR A 36 12.04 -4.40 -24.77
C THR A 36 13.27 -5.33 -24.74
N SER A 37 14.32 -4.95 -24.04
CA SER A 37 15.51 -5.78 -23.81
C SER A 37 15.45 -6.57 -22.51
N SER A 38 14.28 -6.70 -21.88
CA SER A 38 14.06 -7.39 -20.60
C SER A 38 14.81 -6.78 -19.40
N ILE A 39 15.22 -5.51 -19.50
CA ILE A 39 15.85 -4.81 -18.39
C ILE A 39 14.77 -4.10 -17.58
N GLN A 40 14.79 -4.34 -16.27
CA GLN A 40 13.89 -3.72 -15.30
C GLN A 40 14.44 -2.37 -14.86
N ILE A 41 13.63 -1.34 -14.93
CA ILE A 41 13.98 0.04 -14.55
C ILE A 41 12.91 0.56 -13.62
N SER A 42 13.34 1.02 -12.44
CA SER A 42 12.45 1.68 -11.49
C SER A 42 12.12 3.08 -11.98
N LEU A 43 10.83 3.43 -11.97
CA LEU A 43 10.36 4.76 -12.29
C LEU A 43 10.52 5.69 -11.09
N GLU A 44 10.86 6.94 -11.35
CA GLU A 44 10.96 7.96 -10.29
C GLU A 44 9.58 8.59 -10.02
N PRO A 45 9.16 8.70 -8.75
CA PRO A 45 7.95 9.44 -8.41
C PRO A 45 8.16 10.94 -8.65
N ARG A 46 7.19 11.57 -9.29
CA ARG A 46 7.15 13.01 -9.58
C ARG A 46 5.77 13.56 -9.28
N ASP A 47 5.66 14.87 -9.28
CA ASP A 47 4.40 15.56 -9.16
C ASP A 47 3.57 15.48 -10.45
N ASP A 48 2.25 15.54 -10.32
CA ASP A 48 1.30 15.47 -11.45
C ASP A 48 1.51 16.60 -12.46
N THR A 49 1.81 17.80 -11.96
CA THR A 49 2.11 18.95 -12.82
C THR A 49 3.34 18.73 -13.70
N PHE A 50 4.41 18.15 -13.12
CA PHE A 50 5.61 17.79 -13.86
C PHE A 50 5.31 16.78 -14.99
N ILE A 51 4.54 15.73 -14.69
CA ILE A 51 4.17 14.70 -15.67
C ILE A 51 3.35 15.33 -16.80
N THR A 52 2.40 16.19 -16.48
CA THR A 52 1.53 16.86 -17.44
C THR A 52 2.33 17.79 -18.35
N GLU A 53 3.23 18.59 -17.79
CA GLU A 53 4.12 19.46 -18.57
C GLU A 53 5.05 18.66 -19.47
N TYR A 54 5.65 17.59 -18.95
CA TYR A 54 6.55 16.73 -19.71
C TYR A 54 5.84 16.09 -20.92
N ASN A 55 4.64 15.57 -20.72
CA ASN A 55 3.85 14.93 -21.77
C ASN A 55 3.25 15.93 -22.76
N SER A 56 3.10 17.21 -22.39
CA SER A 56 2.60 18.26 -23.29
C SER A 56 3.49 18.45 -24.52
N SER A 57 4.77 18.13 -24.42
CA SER A 57 5.72 18.15 -25.54
C SER A 57 5.51 17.04 -26.56
N GLY A 58 4.58 16.08 -26.30
CA GLY A 58 4.32 14.94 -27.17
C GLY A 58 5.46 13.92 -27.25
N THR A 59 6.42 13.98 -26.35
CA THR A 59 7.55 13.06 -26.32
C THR A 59 7.08 11.66 -25.95
N SER A 60 7.35 10.68 -26.82
CA SER A 60 7.08 9.28 -26.54
C SER A 60 8.38 8.50 -26.39
N GLY A 61 8.36 7.48 -25.51
CA GLY A 61 9.55 6.67 -25.23
C GLY A 61 9.31 5.65 -24.13
N PHE A 62 10.41 5.16 -23.54
CA PHE A 62 10.33 4.33 -22.35
C PHE A 62 10.01 5.21 -21.13
N PRO A 63 8.97 4.87 -20.34
CA PRO A 63 8.60 5.63 -19.14
C PRO A 63 9.74 5.69 -18.13
N LYS A 64 9.95 6.87 -17.54
CA LYS A 64 10.98 7.12 -16.50
C LYS A 64 10.38 7.67 -15.22
N TYR A 65 9.26 8.37 -15.31
CA TYR A 65 8.62 9.07 -14.21
C TYR A 65 7.19 8.61 -14.08
N TYR A 66 6.66 8.67 -12.85
CA TYR A 66 5.25 8.43 -12.59
C TYR A 66 4.71 9.39 -11.54
N ALA A 67 3.42 9.67 -11.61
CA ALA A 67 2.66 10.37 -10.57
C ALA A 67 1.35 9.64 -10.32
N MET A 68 0.81 9.80 -9.12
CA MET A 68 -0.55 9.33 -8.83
C MET A 68 -1.54 10.19 -9.60
N TYR A 69 -2.44 9.54 -10.33
CA TYR A 69 -3.52 10.19 -11.05
C TYR A 69 -4.85 9.63 -10.57
N ARG A 70 -5.63 10.43 -9.85
CA ARG A 70 -6.83 9.99 -9.15
C ARG A 70 -6.53 8.88 -8.12
N GLU A 71 -7.58 8.26 -7.60
CA GLU A 71 -7.45 7.23 -6.55
C GLU A 71 -6.93 5.88 -7.08
N ASN A 72 -7.20 5.58 -8.35
CA ASN A 72 -7.01 4.25 -8.91
C ASN A 72 -6.17 4.20 -10.19
N ALA A 73 -5.36 5.22 -10.44
CA ALA A 73 -4.48 5.23 -11.61
C ALA A 73 -3.16 5.94 -11.33
N ILE A 74 -2.15 5.58 -12.08
CA ILE A 74 -0.90 6.33 -12.18
C ILE A 74 -0.75 6.86 -13.60
N GLN A 75 -0.17 8.05 -13.72
CA GLN A 75 0.24 8.65 -14.97
C GLN A 75 1.74 8.55 -15.12
N VAL A 76 2.23 8.30 -16.31
CA VAL A 76 3.66 8.14 -16.59
C VAL A 76 4.16 9.10 -17.65
N ALA A 77 5.46 9.40 -17.57
CA ALA A 77 6.17 10.21 -18.57
C ALA A 77 7.56 9.60 -18.85
N PRO A 78 8.02 9.69 -20.11
CA PRO A 78 7.31 10.05 -21.34
C PRO A 78 6.15 9.08 -21.67
N ILE A 79 5.31 9.45 -22.62
CA ILE A 79 4.22 8.60 -23.11
C ILE A 79 4.81 7.28 -23.65
N PRO A 80 4.32 6.10 -23.24
CA PRO A 80 4.88 4.82 -23.66
C PRO A 80 4.87 4.65 -25.20
N ALA A 81 6.03 4.45 -25.79
CA ALA A 81 6.18 4.21 -27.23
C ALA A 81 5.81 2.77 -27.62
N ALA A 82 5.78 1.84 -26.66
CA ALA A 82 5.43 0.44 -26.84
C ALA A 82 4.69 -0.10 -25.60
N ALA A 83 4.19 -1.32 -25.69
CA ALA A 83 3.68 -2.02 -24.52
C ALA A 83 4.86 -2.48 -23.64
N TYR A 84 4.86 -2.06 -22.39
CA TYR A 84 5.89 -2.42 -21.41
C TYR A 84 5.24 -3.14 -20.20
N PRO A 85 5.73 -4.34 -19.82
CA PRO A 85 5.33 -4.98 -18.59
C PRO A 85 5.68 -4.10 -17.38
N VAL A 86 4.78 -4.09 -16.39
CA VAL A 86 4.94 -3.28 -15.18
C VAL A 86 4.77 -4.17 -13.97
N THR A 87 5.70 -4.04 -13.03
CA THR A 87 5.61 -4.62 -11.69
C THR A 87 5.33 -3.50 -10.69
N LEU A 88 4.26 -3.66 -9.91
CA LEU A 88 3.87 -2.74 -8.86
C LEU A 88 4.15 -3.35 -7.50
N ASP A 89 4.84 -2.62 -6.63
CA ASP A 89 4.87 -2.87 -5.20
C ASP A 89 3.95 -1.88 -4.51
N TYR A 90 2.94 -2.39 -3.80
CA TYR A 90 1.92 -1.55 -3.19
C TYR A 90 1.39 -2.13 -1.89
N VAL A 91 0.91 -1.25 -1.02
CA VAL A 91 0.14 -1.62 0.16
C VAL A 91 -1.32 -1.74 -0.26
N TYR A 92 -1.94 -2.84 0.07
CA TYR A 92 -3.33 -3.12 -0.31
C TYR A 92 -4.28 -3.07 0.89
N THR A 93 -5.57 -2.87 0.62
CA THR A 93 -6.64 -3.02 1.60
C THR A 93 -6.81 -4.50 1.94
N PRO A 94 -6.72 -4.92 3.22
CA PRO A 94 -7.00 -6.30 3.60
C PRO A 94 -8.45 -6.68 3.26
N ASP A 95 -8.65 -7.95 2.90
CA ASP A 95 -10.00 -8.46 2.64
C ASP A 95 -10.84 -8.44 3.93
N ASN A 96 -12.10 -8.07 3.80
CA ASN A 96 -13.04 -8.11 4.90
C ASN A 96 -13.42 -9.55 5.28
N LEU A 97 -13.78 -9.77 6.54
CA LEU A 97 -14.38 -11.02 6.97
C LEU A 97 -15.73 -11.22 6.26
N SER A 98 -15.89 -12.39 5.69
CA SER A 98 -17.13 -12.82 5.00
C SER A 98 -17.34 -14.32 5.17
N THR A 99 -18.43 -14.85 4.64
CA THR A 99 -18.67 -16.30 4.65
C THR A 99 -17.67 -17.09 3.78
N THR A 100 -17.08 -16.43 2.79
CA THR A 100 -16.05 -17.01 1.91
C THR A 100 -14.63 -16.73 2.39
N ASN A 101 -14.42 -15.57 3.03
CA ASN A 101 -13.15 -15.18 3.65
C ASN A 101 -13.29 -15.19 5.17
N THR A 102 -12.97 -16.30 5.79
CA THR A 102 -13.13 -16.53 7.23
C THR A 102 -11.95 -16.05 8.07
N THR A 103 -10.82 -15.70 7.45
CA THR A 103 -9.61 -15.26 8.14
C THR A 103 -9.11 -13.93 7.60
N THR A 104 -8.62 -13.08 8.50
CA THR A 104 -7.94 -11.83 8.16
C THR A 104 -6.61 -11.77 8.90
N TYR A 105 -5.72 -10.87 8.50
CA TYR A 105 -4.47 -10.64 9.20
C TYR A 105 -4.66 -10.39 10.72
N ILE A 106 -5.70 -9.64 11.09
CA ILE A 106 -6.00 -9.34 12.49
C ILE A 106 -6.53 -10.58 13.21
N SER A 107 -7.40 -11.38 12.57
CA SER A 107 -7.93 -12.60 13.20
C SER A 107 -6.87 -13.66 13.46
N GLU A 108 -5.81 -13.71 12.65
CA GLU A 108 -4.71 -14.67 12.80
C GLU A 108 -3.63 -14.17 13.76
N ASN A 109 -3.28 -12.88 13.73
CA ASN A 109 -2.16 -12.34 14.48
C ASN A 109 -2.56 -11.63 15.79
N ALA A 110 -3.81 -11.19 15.91
CA ALA A 110 -4.32 -10.50 17.10
C ALA A 110 -5.80 -10.87 17.36
N PRO A 111 -6.14 -12.14 17.59
CA PRO A 111 -7.52 -12.58 17.76
C PRO A 111 -8.22 -11.92 18.96
N GLU A 112 -7.48 -11.65 20.04
CA GLU A 112 -8.03 -10.98 21.23
C GLU A 112 -8.44 -9.53 20.90
N LEU A 113 -7.67 -8.82 20.10
CA LEU A 113 -8.01 -7.46 19.66
C LEU A 113 -9.35 -7.44 18.91
N LEU A 114 -9.53 -8.39 17.97
CA LEU A 114 -10.76 -8.53 17.22
C LEU A 114 -11.95 -8.89 18.11
N LEU A 115 -11.73 -9.84 19.04
CA LEU A 115 -12.77 -10.27 19.99
C LEU A 115 -13.25 -9.10 20.86
N TYR A 116 -12.34 -8.36 21.48
CA TYR A 116 -12.70 -7.24 22.34
C TYR A 116 -13.31 -6.08 21.56
N ALA A 117 -12.88 -5.82 20.32
CA ALA A 117 -13.54 -4.86 19.46
C ALA A 117 -15.02 -5.23 19.20
N CYS A 118 -15.27 -6.48 18.84
CA CYS A 118 -16.64 -6.97 18.64
C CYS A 118 -17.49 -6.90 19.92
N LEU A 119 -16.89 -7.21 21.08
CA LEU A 119 -17.62 -7.15 22.37
C LEU A 119 -17.97 -5.70 22.75
N VAL A 120 -17.07 -4.74 22.55
CA VAL A 120 -17.33 -3.31 22.79
C VAL A 120 -18.52 -2.85 21.95
N GLU A 121 -18.52 -3.13 20.64
CA GLU A 121 -19.61 -2.77 19.75
C GLU A 121 -20.93 -3.47 20.09
N ALA A 122 -20.88 -4.76 20.41
CA ALA A 122 -22.06 -5.52 20.81
C ALA A 122 -22.70 -4.99 22.09
N PHE A 123 -21.90 -4.67 23.13
CA PHE A 123 -22.40 -4.11 24.38
C PHE A 123 -22.93 -2.68 24.20
N ALA A 124 -22.32 -1.89 23.33
CA ALA A 124 -22.84 -0.56 22.97
C ALA A 124 -24.21 -0.68 22.28
N TYR A 125 -24.32 -1.58 21.31
CA TYR A 125 -25.58 -1.81 20.57
C TYR A 125 -26.71 -2.34 21.46
N LEU A 126 -26.40 -3.31 22.31
CA LEU A 126 -27.38 -3.94 23.22
C LEU A 126 -27.70 -3.08 24.45
N LYS A 127 -27.07 -1.92 24.62
CA LYS A 127 -27.18 -1.07 25.82
C LYS A 127 -26.91 -1.86 27.10
N GLY A 128 -25.87 -2.68 27.07
CA GLY A 128 -25.47 -3.52 28.20
C GLY A 128 -25.00 -2.71 29.43
N PRO A 129 -24.70 -3.40 30.56
CA PRO A 129 -24.21 -2.75 31.75
C PRO A 129 -22.94 -1.94 31.51
N MET A 130 -22.88 -0.71 32.02
CA MET A 130 -21.77 0.22 31.77
C MET A 130 -20.44 -0.33 32.32
N ASP A 131 -20.46 -1.08 33.40
CA ASP A 131 -19.24 -1.67 33.98
C ASP A 131 -18.60 -2.71 33.03
N MET A 132 -19.43 -3.53 32.38
CA MET A 132 -18.96 -4.51 31.42
C MET A 132 -18.46 -3.83 30.15
N TYR A 133 -19.12 -2.78 29.70
CA TYR A 133 -18.65 -1.97 28.55
C TYR A 133 -17.24 -1.40 28.84
N LYS A 134 -17.05 -0.78 30.01
CA LYS A 134 -15.74 -0.24 30.41
C LYS A 134 -14.67 -1.34 30.49
N LEU A 135 -14.99 -2.49 31.04
CA LEU A 135 -14.07 -3.62 31.14
C LEU A 135 -13.59 -4.07 29.76
N TYR A 136 -14.50 -4.21 28.78
CA TYR A 136 -14.13 -4.61 27.43
C TYR A 136 -13.39 -3.50 26.69
N GLN A 137 -13.74 -2.23 26.92
CA GLN A 137 -13.02 -1.08 26.38
C GLN A 137 -11.57 -1.04 26.88
N ASP A 138 -11.33 -1.28 28.16
CA ASP A 138 -9.98 -1.30 28.74
C ASP A 138 -9.17 -2.48 28.19
N LYS A 139 -9.78 -3.66 28.06
CA LYS A 139 -9.13 -4.82 27.43
C LYS A 139 -8.80 -4.59 25.96
N TYR A 140 -9.71 -3.97 25.21
CA TYR A 140 -9.47 -3.57 23.83
C TYR A 140 -8.29 -2.62 23.71
N ASN A 141 -8.24 -1.57 24.53
CA ASN A 141 -7.15 -0.60 24.53
C ASN A 141 -5.80 -1.25 24.87
N THR A 142 -5.78 -2.18 25.82
CA THR A 142 -4.56 -2.93 26.18
C THR A 142 -4.08 -3.82 25.02
N ALA A 143 -5.00 -4.55 24.39
CA ALA A 143 -4.69 -5.39 23.23
C ALA A 143 -4.21 -4.54 22.04
N LEU A 144 -4.84 -3.37 21.79
CA LEU A 144 -4.45 -2.44 20.75
C LEU A 144 -3.04 -1.88 20.96
N GLN A 145 -2.70 -1.51 22.18
CA GLN A 145 -1.34 -1.05 22.53
C GLN A 145 -0.31 -2.15 22.27
N GLY A 146 -0.56 -3.38 22.69
CA GLY A 146 0.33 -4.52 22.44
C GLY A 146 0.54 -4.75 20.93
N PHE A 147 -0.53 -4.78 20.17
CA PHE A 147 -0.48 -4.93 18.72
C PHE A 147 0.28 -3.77 18.03
N THR A 148 0.07 -2.52 18.46
CA THR A 148 0.77 -1.35 17.93
C THR A 148 2.28 -1.43 18.17
N ILE A 149 2.69 -1.84 19.36
CA ILE A 149 4.12 -2.02 19.70
C ILE A 149 4.76 -3.10 18.81
N GLU A 150 4.07 -4.22 18.62
CA GLU A 150 4.55 -5.30 17.75
C GLU A 150 4.70 -4.83 16.30
N GLN A 151 3.69 -4.15 15.74
CA GLN A 151 3.73 -3.67 14.36
C GLN A 151 4.80 -2.58 14.16
N THR A 152 4.99 -1.70 15.13
CA THR A 152 6.04 -0.68 15.10
C THR A 152 7.43 -1.32 15.16
N GLY A 153 7.59 -2.38 15.98
CA GLY A 153 8.83 -3.13 16.06
C GLY A 153 9.20 -3.82 14.75
N ARG A 154 8.22 -4.38 14.05
CA ARG A 154 8.42 -4.98 12.70
C ARG A 154 8.83 -3.92 11.67
N ARG A 155 8.18 -2.75 11.66
CA ARG A 155 8.52 -1.65 10.75
C ARG A 155 9.93 -1.12 10.94
N ARG A 156 10.41 -1.00 12.18
CA ARG A 156 11.77 -0.55 12.45
C ARG A 156 12.84 -1.49 11.87
N ARG A 157 12.55 -2.78 11.73
CA ARG A 157 13.44 -3.72 11.06
C ARG A 157 13.50 -3.46 9.55
N ASP A 158 12.38 -3.13 8.92
CA ASP A 158 12.32 -2.81 7.50
C ASP A 158 13.02 -1.49 7.17
N GLU A 159 12.90 -0.46 8.02
CA GLU A 159 13.61 0.82 7.86
C GLU A 159 15.12 0.68 7.86
N TYR A 160 15.69 -0.31 8.55
CA TYR A 160 17.12 -0.61 8.48
C TYR A 160 17.55 -1.23 7.15
N PHE A 161 16.63 -1.85 6.42
CA PHE A 161 16.86 -2.40 5.09
C PHE A 161 16.58 -1.40 3.97
N ASP A 162 15.78 -0.39 4.19
CA ASP A 162 15.40 0.63 3.20
C ASP A 162 16.51 1.66 2.91
N GLY A 163 17.76 1.31 3.21
CA GLY A 163 18.89 2.10 2.73
C GLY A 163 18.86 3.57 3.14
N SER A 164 18.32 3.90 4.31
CA SER A 164 18.45 5.26 4.84
C SER A 164 19.93 5.63 4.83
N LEU A 165 20.25 6.66 4.07
CA LEU A 165 21.60 7.19 3.88
C LEU A 165 22.33 7.22 5.22
N ARG A 166 23.27 6.28 5.41
CA ARG A 166 24.26 6.39 6.48
C ARG A 166 25.08 7.63 6.18
N ILE A 167 24.73 8.74 6.82
CA ILE A 167 25.60 9.90 6.82
C ILE A 167 26.93 9.42 7.41
N LYS A 168 27.94 9.33 6.56
CA LYS A 168 29.29 9.02 7.00
C LYS A 168 29.74 10.21 7.84
N ILE A 169 29.61 10.10 9.15
CA ILE A 169 30.21 11.07 10.06
C ILE A 169 31.70 10.87 9.93
N ASN A 170 32.37 11.75 9.19
CA ASN A 170 33.80 11.84 9.21
C ASN A 170 34.20 12.31 10.62
N SER A 171 34.55 11.36 11.48
CA SER A 171 35.21 11.67 12.73
C SER A 171 36.54 12.32 12.37
N PRO A 172 36.86 13.53 12.88
CA PRO A 172 38.20 14.07 12.72
C PRO A 172 39.17 13.09 13.35
N SER A 173 40.16 12.69 12.58
CA SER A 173 41.26 11.86 13.08
C SER A 173 42.04 12.64 14.17
N PRO A 174 42.45 12.01 15.30
CA PRO A 174 43.22 12.66 16.35
C PRO A 174 44.57 13.17 15.89
#